data_329fb8538cc05b9972e7bdde3f9533a9
#
_entry.id   329fb8538cc05b9972e7bdde3f9533a9
#
_cell.length_a   1.000
_cell.length_b   1.000
_cell.length_c   1.000
_cell.angle_alpha   90.00
_cell.angle_beta   90.00
_cell.angle_gamma   90.00
#
_symmetry.space_group_name_H-M   'P 1'
#
loop_
_entity.id
_entity.type
_entity.pdbx_description
1 polymer ?
#
loop_
_entity_poly.entity_id
_entity_poly.type
_entity_poly.pdbx_seq_one_letter_code
_entity_poly.pdbx_strand_id
1 'polypeptide(L)'
;MYIHIMTKKLDVSAMENCVCFNLRWITRAVTRFFDAEVRRLGVRPTQTPILGALQAKDGWSMAELSEWLGMERTTLVRNLRPLQREGLVQTKGGGRGGHVELAITEKGRVTLAKTVPVWRAAQDKVVAILGRERWSSMIRDLEEVAAELKKQ
;
A
#
# COMPACT_ATOMS: atom_id res chain seq x y z
N MET A 1 -35.44 -29.11 33.63
CA MET A 1 -35.30 -29.55 32.24
C MET A 1 -34.10 -28.83 31.63
N TYR A 2 -32.89 -29.43 31.77
CA TYR A 2 -31.65 -28.83 31.26
C TYR A 2 -31.59 -29.09 29.74
N ILE A 3 -31.67 -28.03 28.97
CA ILE A 3 -31.45 -28.10 27.51
C ILE A 3 -29.94 -28.31 27.34
N HIS A 4 -29.55 -29.53 26.98
CA HIS A 4 -28.21 -29.86 26.55
C HIS A 4 -28.03 -29.30 25.15
N ILE A 5 -27.60 -28.04 25.05
CA ILE A 5 -27.14 -27.47 23.80
C ILE A 5 -25.82 -28.20 23.50
N MET A 6 -25.90 -29.25 22.69
CA MET A 6 -24.72 -29.85 22.07
C MET A 6 -24.11 -28.78 21.18
N THR A 7 -23.10 -28.09 21.69
CA THR A 7 -22.23 -27.22 20.89
C THR A 7 -21.48 -28.12 19.89
N LYS A 8 -22.10 -28.35 18.76
CA LYS A 8 -21.42 -28.95 17.61
C LYS A 8 -20.19 -28.10 17.37
N LYS A 9 -19.00 -28.67 17.59
CA LYS A 9 -17.73 -27.96 17.41
C LYS A 9 -17.72 -27.40 16.01
N LEU A 10 -17.75 -26.06 15.87
CA LEU A 10 -17.80 -25.40 14.57
C LEU A 10 -16.52 -25.80 13.80
N ASP A 11 -16.68 -26.37 12.62
CA ASP A 11 -15.56 -26.67 11.72
C ASP A 11 -15.04 -25.38 11.10
N VAL A 12 -13.88 -24.94 11.52
CA VAL A 12 -13.21 -23.73 11.04
C VAL A 12 -12.04 -24.05 10.09
N SER A 13 -11.85 -25.30 9.69
CA SER A 13 -10.73 -25.72 8.84
C SER A 13 -10.73 -24.99 7.48
N ALA A 14 -11.90 -24.68 6.94
CA ALA A 14 -12.02 -23.88 5.70
C ALA A 14 -11.42 -22.47 5.82
N MET A 15 -11.28 -21.92 7.04
CA MET A 15 -10.69 -20.60 7.24
C MET A 15 -9.18 -20.59 7.00
N GLU A 16 -8.51 -21.74 7.06
CA GLU A 16 -7.07 -21.83 6.74
C GLU A 16 -6.79 -21.48 5.29
N ASN A 17 -7.74 -21.74 4.39
CA ASN A 17 -7.69 -21.42 2.96
C ASN A 17 -8.39 -20.10 2.62
N CYS A 18 -8.77 -19.30 3.61
CA CYS A 18 -9.43 -18.02 3.37
C CYS A 18 -8.50 -17.06 2.64
N VAL A 19 -8.90 -16.64 1.42
CA VAL A 19 -8.13 -15.71 0.57
C VAL A 19 -7.83 -14.40 1.33
N CYS A 20 -8.86 -13.80 1.95
CA CYS A 20 -8.71 -12.55 2.69
C CYS A 20 -7.71 -12.70 3.86
N PHE A 21 -7.80 -13.78 4.63
CA PHE A 21 -6.89 -14.04 5.75
C PHE A 21 -5.44 -14.16 5.25
N ASN A 22 -5.19 -15.01 4.25
CA ASN A 22 -3.85 -15.28 3.71
C ASN A 22 -3.23 -14.02 3.09
N LEU A 23 -3.97 -13.26 2.27
CA LEU A 23 -3.47 -12.02 1.69
C LEU A 23 -3.11 -10.99 2.77
N ARG A 24 -3.93 -10.83 3.81
CA ARG A 24 -3.64 -9.93 4.93
C ARG A 24 -2.43 -10.39 5.74
N TRP A 25 -2.27 -11.70 5.95
CA TRP A 25 -1.12 -12.26 6.66
C TRP A 25 0.18 -12.01 5.90
N ILE A 26 0.20 -12.32 4.60
CA ILE A 26 1.33 -12.08 3.70
C ILE A 26 1.66 -10.58 3.65
N THR A 27 0.64 -9.72 3.45
CA THR A 27 0.82 -8.27 3.43
C THR A 27 1.50 -7.76 4.70
N ARG A 28 1.09 -8.25 5.89
CA ARG A 28 1.73 -7.88 7.15
C ARG A 28 3.19 -8.33 7.23
N ALA A 29 3.49 -9.54 6.76
CA ALA A 29 4.86 -10.08 6.77
C ALA A 29 5.78 -9.27 5.85
N VAL A 30 5.35 -9.03 4.61
CA VAL A 30 6.08 -8.25 3.61
C VAL A 30 6.26 -6.81 4.08
N THR A 31 5.19 -6.16 4.58
CA THR A 31 5.27 -4.77 5.07
C THR A 31 6.27 -4.64 6.22
N ARG A 32 6.29 -5.57 7.18
CA ARG A 32 7.28 -5.55 8.27
C ARG A 32 8.71 -5.68 7.78
N PHE A 33 8.93 -6.54 6.78
CA PHE A 33 10.25 -6.70 6.18
C PHE A 33 10.71 -5.39 5.51
N PHE A 34 9.87 -4.79 4.65
CA PHE A 34 10.19 -3.51 4.02
C PHE A 34 10.35 -2.37 5.05
N ASP A 35 9.52 -2.34 6.11
CA ASP A 35 9.62 -1.32 7.18
C ASP A 35 11.00 -1.37 7.86
N ALA A 36 11.50 -2.58 8.14
CA ALA A 36 12.83 -2.74 8.73
C ALA A 36 13.95 -2.18 7.83
N GLU A 37 13.82 -2.35 6.51
CA GLU A 37 14.82 -1.88 5.54
C GLU A 37 14.77 -0.34 5.35
N VAL A 38 13.57 0.27 5.26
CA VAL A 38 13.43 1.70 4.90
C VAL A 38 13.25 2.65 6.09
N ARG A 39 12.96 2.17 7.28
CA ARG A 39 12.67 2.99 8.48
C ARG A 39 13.70 4.06 8.76
N ARG A 40 14.99 3.75 8.61
CA ARG A 40 16.10 4.68 8.81
C ARG A 40 16.11 5.87 7.85
N LEU A 41 15.35 5.80 6.76
CA LEU A 41 15.24 6.85 5.74
C LEU A 41 14.08 7.84 6.02
N GLY A 42 13.38 7.66 7.14
CA GLY A 42 12.29 8.55 7.56
C GLY A 42 10.96 8.33 6.81
N VAL A 43 10.84 7.24 6.04
CA VAL A 43 9.61 6.88 5.33
C VAL A 43 9.14 5.49 5.70
N ARG A 44 7.85 5.23 5.52
CA ARG A 44 7.23 3.91 5.70
C ARG A 44 6.97 3.24 4.35
N PRO A 45 6.92 1.89 4.28
CA PRO A 45 6.58 1.19 3.04
C PRO A 45 5.27 1.63 2.39
N THR A 46 4.26 2.00 3.21
CA THR A 46 2.97 2.52 2.73
C THR A 46 3.04 3.94 2.17
N GLN A 47 4.10 4.69 2.44
CA GLN A 47 4.33 6.06 1.99
C GLN A 47 5.19 6.14 0.73
N THR A 48 6.06 5.15 0.52
CA THR A 48 6.94 5.10 -0.66
C THR A 48 6.17 5.12 -1.98
N PRO A 49 5.08 4.34 -2.17
CA PRO A 49 4.27 4.41 -3.39
C PRO A 49 3.61 5.77 -3.60
N ILE A 50 3.22 6.47 -2.52
CA ILE A 50 2.65 7.82 -2.61
C ILE A 50 3.70 8.80 -3.16
N LEU A 51 4.91 8.79 -2.61
CA LEU A 51 6.00 9.63 -3.10
C LEU A 51 6.36 9.28 -4.55
N GLY A 52 6.34 8.00 -4.91
CA GLY A 52 6.57 7.52 -6.27
C GLY A 52 5.54 8.03 -7.26
N ALA A 53 4.25 7.95 -6.92
CA ALA A 53 3.17 8.48 -7.75
C ALA A 53 3.29 9.99 -7.95
N LEU A 54 3.54 10.74 -6.87
CA LEU A 54 3.72 12.20 -6.92
C LEU A 54 4.98 12.64 -7.66
N GLN A 55 5.98 11.76 -7.78
CA GLN A 55 7.17 11.99 -8.61
C GLN A 55 6.90 11.71 -10.10
N ALA A 56 6.07 10.72 -10.40
CA ALA A 56 5.82 10.28 -11.78
C ALA A 56 4.87 11.21 -12.55
N LYS A 57 3.95 11.88 -11.85
CA LYS A 57 2.98 12.81 -12.45
C LYS A 57 2.77 13.99 -11.51
N ASP A 58 2.74 15.19 -12.06
CA ASP A 58 2.33 16.40 -11.34
C ASP A 58 0.81 16.54 -11.30
N GLY A 59 0.30 17.28 -10.32
CA GLY A 59 -1.10 17.70 -10.28
C GLY A 59 -2.09 16.58 -9.93
N TRP A 60 -1.75 15.69 -9.02
CA TRP A 60 -2.68 14.68 -8.53
C TRP A 60 -3.78 15.31 -7.67
N SER A 61 -5.04 15.07 -8.03
CA SER A 61 -6.13 15.23 -7.08
C SER A 61 -6.13 14.11 -6.04
N MET A 62 -6.80 14.35 -4.91
CA MET A 62 -6.96 13.32 -3.88
C MET A 62 -7.71 12.09 -4.40
N ALA A 63 -8.68 12.27 -5.28
CA ALA A 63 -9.49 11.19 -5.85
C ALA A 63 -8.66 10.31 -6.79
N GLU A 64 -7.96 10.94 -7.76
CA GLU A 64 -7.10 10.21 -8.71
C GLU A 64 -6.01 9.41 -7.99
N LEU A 65 -5.35 10.02 -7.00
CA LEU A 65 -4.28 9.35 -6.25
C LEU A 65 -4.82 8.18 -5.41
N SER A 66 -6.00 8.33 -4.82
CA SER A 66 -6.70 7.30 -4.07
C SER A 66 -7.03 6.10 -4.96
N GLU A 67 -7.58 6.34 -6.12
CA GLU A 67 -7.92 5.32 -7.12
C GLU A 67 -6.68 4.61 -7.64
N TRP A 68 -5.64 5.35 -8.03
CA TRP A 68 -4.39 4.79 -8.55
C TRP A 68 -3.68 3.89 -7.53
N LEU A 69 -3.68 4.29 -6.25
CA LEU A 69 -3.08 3.51 -5.17
C LEU A 69 -3.97 2.37 -4.66
N GLY A 70 -5.24 2.28 -5.11
CA GLY A 70 -6.22 1.33 -4.57
C GLY A 70 -6.50 1.57 -3.08
N MET A 71 -6.41 2.81 -2.61
CA MET A 71 -6.57 3.19 -1.21
C MET A 71 -7.89 3.91 -0.98
N GLU A 72 -8.55 3.60 0.12
CA GLU A 72 -9.63 4.44 0.64
C GLU A 72 -9.11 5.85 0.96
N ARG A 73 -9.92 6.88 0.68
CA ARG A 73 -9.56 8.28 0.90
C ARG A 73 -9.08 8.56 2.33
N THR A 74 -9.72 7.98 3.32
CA THR A 74 -9.33 8.09 4.74
C THR A 74 -7.95 7.52 5.02
N THR A 75 -7.63 6.39 4.38
CA THR A 75 -6.32 5.75 4.48
C THR A 75 -5.25 6.61 3.81
N LEU A 76 -5.52 7.16 2.62
CA LEU A 76 -4.61 8.06 1.93
C LEU A 76 -4.33 9.32 2.77
N VAL A 77 -5.37 9.98 3.31
CA VAL A 77 -5.22 11.15 4.19
C VAL A 77 -4.32 10.82 5.39
N ARG A 78 -4.53 9.67 6.03
CA ARG A 78 -3.72 9.23 7.18
C ARG A 78 -2.25 9.03 6.82
N ASN A 79 -1.95 8.57 5.62
CA ASN A 79 -0.56 8.41 5.13
C ASN A 79 0.05 9.74 4.65
N LEU A 80 -0.74 10.66 4.10
CA LEU A 80 -0.29 11.98 3.65
C LEU A 80 0.07 12.93 4.79
N ARG A 81 -0.70 12.91 5.89
CA ARG A 81 -0.47 13.80 7.03
C ARG A 81 0.98 13.80 7.56
N PRO A 82 1.62 12.66 7.83
CA PRO A 82 3.03 12.64 8.22
C PRO A 82 3.94 13.20 7.12
N LEU A 83 3.71 12.85 5.86
CA LEU A 83 4.52 13.34 4.73
C LEU A 83 4.43 14.87 4.58
N GLN A 84 3.24 15.43 4.77
CA GLN A 84 3.03 16.89 4.75
C GLN A 84 3.68 17.57 5.95
N ARG A 85 3.53 17.00 7.16
CA ARG A 85 4.15 17.53 8.38
C ARG A 85 5.67 17.54 8.29
N GLU A 86 6.25 16.55 7.65
CA GLU A 86 7.70 16.44 7.43
C GLU A 86 8.17 17.26 6.21
N GLY A 87 7.25 17.90 5.48
CA GLY A 87 7.55 18.72 4.31
C GLY A 87 8.01 17.92 3.09
N LEU A 88 7.62 16.65 2.97
CA LEU A 88 7.92 15.79 1.82
C LEU A 88 6.87 15.93 0.70
N VAL A 89 5.66 16.27 1.08
CA VAL A 89 4.50 16.50 0.20
C VAL A 89 3.87 17.85 0.55
N GLN A 90 3.40 18.55 -0.46
CA GLN A 90 2.67 19.81 -0.31
C GLN A 90 1.36 19.77 -1.10
N THR A 91 0.43 20.63 -0.72
CA THR A 91 -0.75 20.94 -1.51
C THR A 91 -0.51 22.22 -2.31
N LYS A 92 -0.93 22.23 -3.57
CA LYS A 92 -0.94 23.41 -4.45
C LYS A 92 -2.38 23.74 -4.82
N GLY A 93 -2.67 25.01 -5.05
CA GLY A 93 -4.02 25.45 -5.40
C GLY A 93 -4.94 25.58 -4.17
N GLY A 94 -6.26 25.65 -4.40
CA GLY A 94 -7.25 25.75 -3.30
C GLY A 94 -7.68 27.19 -2.97
N GLY A 95 -7.31 28.18 -3.77
CA GLY A 95 -7.95 29.51 -3.72
C GLY A 95 -9.43 29.39 -4.11
N ARG A 96 -10.30 30.38 -3.75
CA ARG A 96 -11.77 30.39 -3.91
C ARG A 96 -12.26 29.55 -5.12
N GLY A 97 -12.59 28.26 -4.88
CA GLY A 97 -13.10 27.32 -5.89
C GLY A 97 -12.06 26.57 -6.73
N GLY A 98 -10.75 26.74 -6.47
CA GLY A 98 -9.68 26.04 -7.18
C GLY A 98 -9.48 24.59 -6.72
N HIS A 99 -9.06 23.73 -7.63
CA HIS A 99 -8.70 22.35 -7.31
C HIS A 99 -7.46 22.31 -6.42
N VAL A 100 -7.51 21.47 -5.38
CA VAL A 100 -6.36 21.19 -4.52
C VAL A 100 -5.58 20.04 -5.15
N GLU A 101 -4.33 20.30 -5.50
CA GLU A 101 -3.41 19.33 -6.07
C GLU A 101 -2.35 18.91 -5.05
N LEU A 102 -1.99 17.63 -5.08
CA LEU A 102 -0.90 17.09 -4.29
C LEU A 102 0.38 17.08 -5.13
N ALA A 103 1.47 17.51 -4.53
CA ALA A 103 2.77 17.54 -5.19
C ALA A 103 3.89 17.11 -4.22
N ILE A 104 4.89 16.44 -4.76
CA ILE A 104 6.12 16.14 -4.04
C ILE A 104 6.97 17.42 -3.93
N THR A 105 7.61 17.64 -2.78
CA THR A 105 8.55 18.75 -2.59
C THR A 105 9.95 18.34 -3.03
N GLU A 106 10.88 19.30 -3.10
CA GLU A 106 12.30 18.99 -3.34
C GLU A 106 12.87 18.07 -2.26
N LYS A 107 12.55 18.32 -0.99
CA LYS A 107 12.90 17.43 0.12
C LYS A 107 12.32 16.03 -0.06
N GLY A 108 11.08 15.94 -0.57
CA GLY A 108 10.45 14.66 -0.89
C GLY A 108 11.18 13.91 -2.01
N ARG A 109 11.61 14.60 -3.08
CA ARG A 109 12.39 14.00 -4.17
C ARG A 109 13.73 13.45 -3.67
N VAL A 110 14.45 14.22 -2.88
CA VAL A 110 15.73 13.79 -2.28
C VAL A 110 15.53 12.57 -1.39
N THR A 111 14.47 12.57 -0.58
CA THR A 111 14.13 11.43 0.28
C THR A 111 13.78 10.19 -0.55
N LEU A 112 12.97 10.33 -1.59
CA LEU A 112 12.60 9.25 -2.50
C LEU A 112 13.84 8.68 -3.22
N ALA A 113 14.72 9.55 -3.72
CA ALA A 113 15.97 9.15 -4.38
C ALA A 113 16.86 8.27 -3.47
N LYS A 114 16.90 8.58 -2.18
CA LYS A 114 17.62 7.74 -1.18
C LYS A 114 16.87 6.44 -0.86
N THR A 115 15.54 6.46 -0.95
CA THR A 115 14.69 5.30 -0.61
C THR A 115 14.69 4.25 -1.72
N VAL A 116 14.66 4.65 -2.99
CA VAL A 116 14.52 3.75 -4.13
C VAL A 116 15.59 2.65 -4.18
N PRO A 117 16.89 2.91 -3.98
CA PRO A 117 17.91 1.85 -3.99
C PRO A 117 17.69 0.81 -2.89
N VAL A 118 17.33 1.26 -1.68
CA VAL A 118 17.07 0.39 -0.53
C VAL A 118 15.82 -0.45 -0.77
N TRP A 119 14.77 0.20 -1.28
CA TRP A 119 13.52 -0.47 -1.66
C TRP A 119 13.77 -1.53 -2.75
N ARG A 120 14.57 -1.23 -3.79
CA ARG A 120 14.91 -2.20 -4.84
C ARG A 120 15.63 -3.42 -4.27
N ALA A 121 16.63 -3.20 -3.42
CA ALA A 121 17.35 -4.30 -2.79
C ALA A 121 16.42 -5.20 -1.95
N ALA A 122 15.48 -4.60 -1.21
CA ALA A 122 14.47 -5.33 -0.47
C ALA A 122 13.52 -6.10 -1.42
N GLN A 123 13.07 -5.46 -2.49
CA GLN A 123 12.23 -6.07 -3.52
C GLN A 123 12.91 -7.30 -4.15
N ASP A 124 14.18 -7.18 -4.53
CA ASP A 124 14.93 -8.29 -5.12
C ASP A 124 15.05 -9.47 -4.16
N LYS A 125 15.24 -9.24 -2.86
CA LYS A 125 15.24 -10.30 -1.83
C LYS A 125 13.90 -11.05 -1.79
N VAL A 126 12.76 -10.32 -1.81
CA VAL A 126 11.42 -10.94 -1.77
C VAL A 126 11.14 -11.69 -3.07
N VAL A 127 11.46 -11.09 -4.22
CA VAL A 127 11.27 -11.72 -5.54
C VAL A 127 12.10 -13.00 -5.67
N ALA A 128 13.32 -13.02 -5.11
CA ALA A 128 14.20 -14.18 -5.16
C ALA A 128 13.63 -15.42 -4.43
N ILE A 129 12.74 -15.25 -3.46
CA ILE A 129 12.10 -16.36 -2.73
C ILE A 129 11.28 -17.25 -3.67
N LEU A 130 10.54 -16.64 -4.60
CA LEU A 130 9.72 -17.36 -5.59
C LEU A 130 10.39 -17.52 -6.95
N GLY A 131 11.36 -16.67 -7.24
CA GLY A 131 11.87 -16.44 -8.58
C GLY A 131 11.00 -15.47 -9.38
N ARG A 132 11.61 -14.76 -10.32
CA ARG A 132 10.98 -13.67 -11.08
C ARG A 132 9.73 -14.09 -11.85
N GLU A 133 9.77 -15.25 -12.48
CA GLU A 133 8.67 -15.76 -13.30
C GLU A 133 7.41 -16.04 -12.47
N ARG A 134 7.57 -16.80 -11.38
CA ARG A 134 6.45 -17.11 -10.47
C ARG A 134 5.89 -15.86 -9.79
N TRP A 135 6.79 -14.93 -9.41
CA TRP A 135 6.38 -13.64 -8.87
C TRP A 135 5.50 -12.87 -9.87
N SER A 136 5.95 -12.74 -11.13
CA SER A 136 5.20 -12.03 -12.18
C SER A 136 3.86 -12.69 -12.49
N SER A 137 3.79 -14.04 -12.49
CA SER A 137 2.52 -14.75 -12.66
C SER A 137 1.57 -14.47 -11.52
N MET A 138 2.02 -14.59 -10.28
CA MET A 138 1.21 -14.33 -9.09
C MET A 138 0.64 -12.91 -9.08
N ILE A 139 1.43 -11.90 -9.47
CA ILE A 139 0.93 -10.52 -9.52
C ILE A 139 -0.18 -10.38 -10.55
N ARG A 140 -0.02 -10.93 -11.77
CA ARG A 140 -1.08 -10.90 -12.78
C ARG A 140 -2.38 -11.55 -12.31
N ASP A 141 -2.28 -12.72 -11.68
CA ASP A 141 -3.44 -13.44 -11.16
C ASP A 141 -4.17 -12.61 -10.08
N LEU A 142 -3.42 -11.94 -9.19
CA LEU A 142 -4.00 -11.07 -8.17
C LEU A 142 -4.60 -9.78 -8.74
N GLU A 143 -4.00 -9.22 -9.80
CA GLU A 143 -4.55 -8.05 -10.52
C GLU A 143 -5.85 -8.40 -11.22
N GLU A 144 -5.95 -9.60 -11.83
CA GLU A 144 -7.19 -10.10 -12.43
C GLU A 144 -8.31 -10.24 -11.39
N VAL A 145 -8.02 -10.88 -10.25
CA VAL A 145 -8.97 -10.98 -9.14
C VAL A 145 -9.42 -9.60 -8.67
N ALA A 146 -8.49 -8.66 -8.50
CA ALA A 146 -8.83 -7.31 -8.06
C ALA A 146 -9.70 -6.55 -9.08
N ALA A 147 -9.46 -6.76 -10.38
CA ALA A 147 -10.25 -6.16 -11.45
C ALA A 147 -11.70 -6.71 -11.47
N GLU A 148 -11.87 -8.02 -11.31
CA GLU A 148 -13.20 -8.65 -11.28
C GLU A 148 -14.02 -8.23 -10.06
N LEU A 149 -13.38 -8.12 -8.89
CA LEU A 149 -14.07 -7.67 -7.66
C LEU A 149 -14.54 -6.22 -7.72
N LYS A 150 -13.89 -5.36 -8.52
CA LYS A 150 -14.32 -3.96 -8.72
C LYS A 150 -15.59 -3.82 -9.59
N LYS A 151 -15.97 -4.85 -10.35
CA LYS A 151 -17.17 -4.85 -11.22
C LYS A 151 -18.44 -5.21 -10.46
N GLN A 152 -18.33 -5.72 -9.22
CA GLN A 152 -19.45 -6.13 -8.36
C GLN A 152 -19.92 -4.96 -7.47
#